data_4d72828a358749ace2fd2cf22e143184
#
_entry.id   4d72828a358749ace2fd2cf22e143184
#
_cell.length_a   1.000
_cell.length_b   1.000
_cell.length_c   1.000
_cell.angle_alpha   90.00
_cell.angle_beta   90.00
_cell.angle_gamma   90.00
#
_symmetry.space_group_name_H-M   'P 1'
#
loop_
_entity.id
_entity.type
_entity.pdbx_description
1 polymer ?
#
loop_
_entity_poly.entity_id
_entity_poly.type
_entity_poly.pdbx_seq_one_letter_code
_entity_poly.pdbx_strand_id
1 'polypeptide(L)'
;MKRIRSVLRGREGMTLVELIVSAGLLCLVIAVFSASLRPAAEISRRTQELNSAELIADDLLETVRSRVETATEYIKCYENGADITDQTGSSHGSAVEFGTSNAVELLTADGCAETAIMVGSRAAGTEAAVEKGYLLERYYDNSTGVFYSKNADGKPCARALAQTYAKGFYMGLRAGLYFELDESGRTVTATVTIFRDADMTDAVFSDSLLIDLRYDIPVKTGVTAQKRPAA
;
A
#
# COMPACT_ATOMS: atom_id res chain seq x y z
N MET A 1 -12.76 1.06 -73.45
CA MET A 1 -11.48 1.44 -72.79
C MET A 1 -10.98 2.83 -73.20
N LYS A 2 -11.83 3.87 -73.23
CA LYS A 2 -11.43 5.25 -73.69
C LYS A 2 -11.74 6.37 -72.69
N ARG A 3 -12.19 6.05 -71.43
CA ARG A 3 -12.58 7.09 -70.45
C ARG A 3 -11.62 7.28 -69.26
N ILE A 4 -10.55 6.49 -69.13
CA ILE A 4 -9.59 6.60 -67.98
C ILE A 4 -8.40 7.52 -68.31
N ARG A 5 -8.20 7.89 -69.60
CA ARG A 5 -7.08 8.72 -70.03
C ARG A 5 -7.29 10.24 -69.89
N SER A 6 -8.48 10.73 -69.57
CA SER A 6 -8.73 12.16 -69.47
C SER A 6 -8.54 12.75 -68.04
N VAL A 7 -8.43 11.88 -67.02
CA VAL A 7 -8.27 12.36 -65.62
C VAL A 7 -6.80 12.66 -65.25
N LEU A 8 -5.84 12.25 -66.06
CA LEU A 8 -4.40 12.43 -65.79
C LEU A 8 -3.80 13.67 -66.53
N ARG A 9 -4.61 14.53 -67.16
CA ARG A 9 -4.12 15.64 -67.97
C ARG A 9 -4.12 17.02 -67.28
N GLY A 10 -4.35 17.10 -65.99
CA GLY A 10 -4.25 18.32 -65.14
C GLY A 10 -3.03 18.26 -64.20
N ARG A 11 -1.84 17.95 -64.71
CA ARG A 11 -0.63 18.18 -63.94
C ARG A 11 -0.18 19.63 -64.17
N GLU A 12 -0.93 20.55 -63.68
CA GLU A 12 -0.38 21.87 -63.38
C GLU A 12 0.61 21.62 -62.19
N GLY A 13 1.87 21.77 -62.47
CA GLY A 13 2.94 21.59 -61.48
C GLY A 13 2.70 22.57 -60.34
N MET A 14 2.70 22.06 -59.09
CA MET A 14 2.60 22.89 -57.92
C MET A 14 3.67 23.99 -57.96
N THR A 15 3.23 25.21 -57.80
CA THR A 15 4.17 26.35 -57.82
C THR A 15 5.13 26.26 -56.60
N LEU A 16 6.35 26.75 -56.74
CA LEU A 16 7.33 26.74 -55.63
C LEU A 16 6.78 27.46 -54.38
N VAL A 17 5.96 28.49 -54.60
CA VAL A 17 5.27 29.26 -53.54
C VAL A 17 4.25 28.40 -52.82
N GLU A 18 3.45 27.63 -53.56
CA GLU A 18 2.42 26.74 -52.99
C GLU A 18 3.02 25.60 -52.16
N LEU A 19 4.20 25.09 -52.56
CA LEU A 19 4.94 24.09 -51.83
C LEU A 19 5.48 24.66 -50.51
N ILE A 20 6.04 25.89 -50.53
CA ILE A 20 6.56 26.56 -49.33
C ILE A 20 5.43 26.85 -48.33
N VAL A 21 4.29 27.36 -48.83
CA VAL A 21 3.11 27.66 -47.99
C VAL A 21 2.56 26.36 -47.37
N SER A 22 2.43 25.31 -48.17
CA SER A 22 1.96 24.00 -47.67
C SER A 22 2.90 23.41 -46.62
N ALA A 23 4.20 23.48 -46.84
CA ALA A 23 5.19 23.04 -45.86
C ALA A 23 5.15 23.87 -44.57
N GLY A 24 5.01 25.20 -44.69
CA GLY A 24 4.83 26.08 -43.54
C GLY A 24 3.58 25.78 -42.73
N LEU A 25 2.42 25.55 -43.37
CA LEU A 25 1.18 25.14 -42.72
C LEU A 25 1.33 23.77 -42.04
N LEU A 26 1.97 22.81 -42.70
CA LEU A 26 2.24 21.49 -42.12
C LEU A 26 3.10 21.58 -40.86
N CYS A 27 4.17 22.37 -40.87
CA CYS A 27 5.03 22.62 -39.73
C CYS A 27 4.25 23.27 -38.56
N LEU A 28 3.34 24.20 -38.86
CA LEU A 28 2.50 24.85 -37.86
C LEU A 28 1.51 23.85 -37.21
N VAL A 29 0.87 23.01 -38.03
CA VAL A 29 -0.04 21.95 -37.52
C VAL A 29 0.72 20.97 -36.64
N ILE A 30 1.90 20.50 -37.04
CA ILE A 30 2.74 19.61 -36.26
C ILE A 30 3.15 20.26 -34.93
N ALA A 31 3.51 21.53 -34.94
CA ALA A 31 3.89 22.25 -33.73
C ALA A 31 2.73 22.36 -32.73
N VAL A 32 1.53 22.71 -33.17
CA VAL A 32 0.33 22.81 -32.34
C VAL A 32 -0.04 21.43 -31.80
N PHE A 33 -0.02 20.39 -32.63
CA PHE A 33 -0.33 19.03 -32.23
C PHE A 33 0.67 18.51 -31.19
N SER A 34 1.96 18.73 -31.40
CA SER A 34 3.00 18.34 -30.46
C SER A 34 2.87 19.04 -29.11
N ALA A 35 2.45 20.31 -29.11
CA ALA A 35 2.23 21.06 -27.86
C ALA A 35 1.04 20.50 -27.04
N SER A 36 0.02 19.95 -27.71
CA SER A 36 -1.15 19.38 -27.03
C SER A 36 -0.95 17.96 -26.49
N LEU A 37 0.03 17.20 -27.01
CA LEU A 37 0.30 15.82 -26.57
C LEU A 37 0.85 15.72 -25.15
N ARG A 38 1.68 16.67 -24.73
CA ARG A 38 2.32 16.65 -23.38
C ARG A 38 1.29 16.68 -22.25
N PRO A 39 0.36 17.66 -22.20
CA PRO A 39 -0.66 17.69 -21.14
C PRO A 39 -1.59 16.47 -21.17
N ALA A 40 -1.92 15.96 -22.36
CA ALA A 40 -2.75 14.76 -22.48
C ALA A 40 -2.05 13.52 -21.90
N ALA A 41 -0.76 13.35 -22.16
CA ALA A 41 0.04 12.26 -21.61
C ALA A 41 0.17 12.38 -20.07
N GLU A 42 0.32 13.58 -19.54
CA GLU A 42 0.40 13.79 -18.09
C GLU A 42 -0.93 13.48 -17.40
N ILE A 43 -2.06 13.91 -17.95
CA ILE A 43 -3.38 13.59 -17.43
C ILE A 43 -3.58 12.07 -17.44
N SER A 44 -3.25 11.39 -18.55
CA SER A 44 -3.36 9.94 -18.64
C SER A 44 -2.52 9.23 -17.59
N ARG A 45 -1.28 9.67 -17.36
CA ARG A 45 -0.40 9.10 -16.33
C ARG A 45 -0.97 9.29 -14.93
N ARG A 46 -1.47 10.49 -14.60
CA ARG A 46 -2.08 10.76 -13.29
C ARG A 46 -3.34 9.93 -13.06
N THR A 47 -4.16 9.76 -14.09
CA THR A 47 -5.37 8.92 -14.00
C THR A 47 -4.99 7.46 -13.77
N GLN A 48 -3.98 6.93 -14.46
CA GLN A 48 -3.49 5.57 -14.24
C GLN A 48 -2.93 5.38 -12.83
N GLU A 49 -2.17 6.35 -12.34
CA GLU A 49 -1.62 6.34 -10.98
C GLU A 49 -2.72 6.33 -9.92
N LEU A 50 -3.75 7.18 -10.08
CA LEU A 50 -4.91 7.21 -9.19
C LEU A 50 -5.68 5.88 -9.21
N ASN A 51 -5.98 5.33 -10.38
CA ASN A 51 -6.67 4.05 -10.50
C ASN A 51 -5.85 2.91 -9.85
N SER A 52 -4.52 2.93 -10.00
CA SER A 52 -3.65 1.95 -9.35
C SER A 52 -3.66 2.10 -7.83
N ALA A 53 -3.63 3.35 -7.35
CA ALA A 53 -3.68 3.64 -5.91
C ALA A 53 -5.01 3.20 -5.29
N GLU A 54 -6.13 3.45 -5.96
CA GLU A 54 -7.47 3.01 -5.55
C GLU A 54 -7.53 1.48 -5.45
N LEU A 55 -7.12 0.75 -6.49
CA LEU A 55 -7.10 -0.72 -6.47
C LEU A 55 -6.23 -1.29 -5.34
N ILE A 56 -5.06 -0.71 -5.12
CA ILE A 56 -4.18 -1.14 -4.03
C ILE A 56 -4.85 -0.88 -2.68
N ALA A 57 -5.49 0.28 -2.49
CA ALA A 57 -6.16 0.63 -1.24
C ALA A 57 -7.33 -0.32 -0.95
N ASP A 58 -8.16 -0.63 -1.95
CA ASP A 58 -9.28 -1.57 -1.83
C ASP A 58 -8.80 -2.97 -1.42
N ASP A 59 -7.78 -3.50 -2.09
CA ASP A 59 -7.23 -4.83 -1.77
C ASP A 59 -6.62 -4.86 -0.35
N LEU A 60 -5.95 -3.79 0.06
CA LEU A 60 -5.38 -3.67 1.41
C LEU A 60 -6.49 -3.58 2.47
N LEU A 61 -7.52 -2.76 2.26
CA LEU A 61 -8.65 -2.63 3.17
C LEU A 61 -9.40 -3.95 3.32
N GLU A 62 -9.65 -4.68 2.24
CA GLU A 62 -10.32 -5.99 2.31
C GLU A 62 -9.44 -7.04 3.03
N THR A 63 -8.12 -6.99 2.83
CA THR A 63 -7.19 -7.86 3.56
C THR A 63 -7.18 -7.53 5.05
N VAL A 64 -7.08 -6.26 5.42
CA VAL A 64 -7.15 -5.80 6.81
C VAL A 64 -8.47 -6.22 7.43
N ARG A 65 -9.60 -5.98 6.74
CA ARG A 65 -10.93 -6.39 7.17
C ARG A 65 -10.99 -7.87 7.47
N SER A 66 -10.58 -8.71 6.52
CA SER A 66 -10.64 -10.16 6.64
C SER A 66 -9.86 -10.70 7.84
N ARG A 67 -8.78 -9.99 8.23
CA ARG A 67 -7.96 -10.34 9.40
C ARG A 67 -8.57 -9.83 10.68
N VAL A 68 -8.90 -8.54 10.76
CA VAL A 68 -9.43 -7.89 11.97
C VAL A 68 -10.77 -8.50 12.40
N GLU A 69 -11.65 -8.89 11.46
CA GLU A 69 -12.90 -9.58 11.76
C GLU A 69 -12.72 -10.92 12.51
N THR A 70 -11.52 -11.51 12.47
CA THR A 70 -11.22 -12.77 13.20
C THR A 70 -10.89 -12.56 14.67
N ALA A 71 -10.78 -11.33 15.14
CA ALA A 71 -10.51 -11.01 16.53
C ALA A 71 -11.57 -11.59 17.47
N THR A 72 -11.15 -12.26 18.55
CA THR A 72 -12.05 -12.92 19.51
C THR A 72 -11.78 -12.60 20.97
N GLU A 73 -10.56 -12.18 21.32
CA GLU A 73 -10.17 -11.99 22.72
C GLU A 73 -10.03 -10.53 23.12
N TYR A 74 -9.35 -9.73 22.31
CA TYR A 74 -9.13 -8.30 22.53
C TYR A 74 -8.62 -7.64 21.26
N ILE A 75 -8.65 -6.31 21.29
CA ILE A 75 -8.07 -5.45 20.26
C ILE A 75 -7.44 -4.21 20.89
N LYS A 76 -6.37 -3.71 20.32
CA LYS A 76 -5.70 -2.45 20.67
C LYS A 76 -4.87 -1.93 19.51
N CYS A 77 -4.58 -0.64 19.52
CA CYS A 77 -3.71 -0.02 18.53
C CYS A 77 -2.39 0.44 19.15
N TYR A 78 -1.42 0.72 18.30
CA TYR A 78 -0.16 1.34 18.64
C TYR A 78 0.14 2.50 17.70
N GLU A 79 0.72 3.58 18.23
CA GLU A 79 1.05 4.76 17.42
C GLU A 79 2.11 4.46 16.35
N ASN A 80 3.03 3.54 16.63
CA ASN A 80 4.08 3.15 15.70
C ASN A 80 4.22 1.62 15.69
N GLY A 81 3.91 1.01 14.55
CA GLY A 81 3.97 -0.44 14.38
C GLY A 81 5.37 -1.00 14.14
N ALA A 82 6.37 -0.16 13.86
CA ALA A 82 7.74 -0.61 13.63
C ALA A 82 8.37 -1.23 14.88
N ASP A 83 8.13 -0.61 16.05
CA ASP A 83 8.56 -1.13 17.35
C ASP A 83 7.49 -0.87 18.41
N ILE A 84 6.82 -1.93 18.85
CA ILE A 84 5.77 -1.86 19.87
C ILE A 84 6.28 -2.16 21.29
N THR A 85 7.57 -2.46 21.47
CA THR A 85 8.13 -3.09 22.68
C THR A 85 7.84 -2.29 23.95
N ASP A 86 7.90 -0.98 23.90
CA ASP A 86 7.72 -0.10 25.05
C ASP A 86 6.48 0.79 24.91
N GLN A 87 5.63 0.53 23.90
CA GLN A 87 4.41 1.29 23.69
C GLN A 87 3.25 0.76 24.53
N THR A 88 2.42 1.68 24.96
CA THR A 88 1.15 1.36 25.61
C THR A 88 0.03 1.29 24.58
N GLY A 89 -0.80 0.26 24.66
CA GLY A 89 -1.95 0.11 23.77
C GLY A 89 -2.88 1.34 23.83
N SER A 90 -3.33 1.79 22.67
CA SER A 90 -4.21 2.94 22.44
C SER A 90 -5.47 2.51 21.71
N SER A 91 -6.44 3.41 21.62
CA SER A 91 -7.62 3.24 20.76
C SER A 91 -7.37 3.63 19.30
N HIS A 92 -6.21 4.19 18.98
CA HIS A 92 -5.86 4.60 17.62
C HIS A 92 -4.36 4.43 17.36
N GLY A 93 -3.96 4.38 16.09
CA GLY A 93 -2.56 4.30 15.70
C GLY A 93 -2.33 3.69 14.32
N SER A 94 -1.07 3.57 13.92
CA SER A 94 -0.64 3.00 12.64
C SER A 94 -0.53 1.47 12.65
N ALA A 95 -0.73 0.86 13.81
CA ALA A 95 -0.76 -0.60 13.95
C ALA A 95 -1.94 -1.04 14.78
N VAL A 96 -2.52 -2.18 14.41
CA VAL A 96 -3.57 -2.85 15.17
C VAL A 96 -3.11 -4.23 15.60
N GLU A 97 -3.24 -4.53 16.89
CA GLU A 97 -3.02 -5.85 17.48
C GLU A 97 -4.34 -6.42 17.96
N PHE A 98 -4.59 -7.67 17.65
CA PHE A 98 -5.78 -8.37 18.10
C PHE A 98 -5.46 -9.81 18.49
N GLY A 99 -6.18 -10.29 19.49
CA GLY A 99 -6.08 -11.66 19.98
C GLY A 99 -7.15 -12.54 19.36
N THR A 100 -6.73 -13.75 18.98
CA THR A 100 -7.60 -14.87 18.68
C THR A 100 -7.35 -15.99 19.68
N SER A 101 -8.19 -17.05 19.70
CA SER A 101 -8.00 -18.18 20.61
C SER A 101 -6.63 -18.87 20.48
N ASN A 102 -6.01 -18.79 19.30
CA ASN A 102 -4.79 -19.53 19.01
C ASN A 102 -3.56 -18.62 18.81
N ALA A 103 -3.78 -17.33 18.54
CA ALA A 103 -2.70 -16.43 18.17
C ALA A 103 -2.98 -14.99 18.58
N VAL A 104 -1.92 -14.20 18.59
CA VAL A 104 -1.97 -12.76 18.58
C VAL A 104 -1.42 -12.29 17.25
N GLU A 105 -2.14 -11.42 16.58
CA GLU A 105 -1.78 -10.87 15.28
C GLU A 105 -1.60 -9.36 15.38
N LEU A 106 -0.65 -8.84 14.62
CA LEU A 106 -0.40 -7.41 14.47
C LEU A 106 -0.33 -7.07 13.00
N LEU A 107 -1.10 -6.07 12.57
CA LEU A 107 -1.05 -5.50 11.22
C LEU A 107 -0.51 -4.09 11.28
N THR A 108 0.43 -3.77 10.40
CA THR A 108 1.01 -2.42 10.25
C THR A 108 1.61 -2.24 8.86
N ALA A 109 1.83 -0.98 8.47
CA ALA A 109 2.63 -0.62 7.30
C ALA A 109 3.90 0.17 7.66
N ASP A 110 4.21 0.35 8.94
CA ASP A 110 5.39 1.10 9.41
C ASP A 110 6.72 0.37 9.18
N GLY A 111 6.63 -0.88 8.73
CA GLY A 111 7.79 -1.71 8.53
C GLY A 111 8.31 -2.37 9.81
N CYS A 112 9.47 -2.95 9.74
CA CYS A 112 10.18 -3.54 10.86
C CYS A 112 11.68 -3.36 10.64
N ALA A 113 12.31 -2.55 11.48
CA ALA A 113 13.77 -2.35 11.45
C ALA A 113 14.53 -3.53 12.06
N GLU A 114 13.84 -4.36 12.84
CA GLU A 114 14.42 -5.52 13.51
C GLU A 114 14.46 -6.72 12.58
N THR A 115 15.42 -7.59 12.82
CA THR A 115 15.49 -8.90 12.18
C THR A 115 14.30 -9.75 12.61
N ALA A 116 13.52 -10.21 11.66
CA ALA A 116 12.34 -11.01 11.88
C ALA A 116 12.34 -12.26 11.00
N ILE A 117 11.74 -13.33 11.50
CA ILE A 117 11.59 -14.56 10.73
C ILE A 117 10.47 -14.33 9.70
N MET A 118 10.82 -14.42 8.41
CA MET A 118 9.86 -14.30 7.32
C MET A 118 9.03 -15.57 7.20
N VAL A 119 7.72 -15.45 7.37
CA VAL A 119 6.77 -16.54 7.12
C VAL A 119 6.62 -16.73 5.61
N GLY A 120 6.68 -17.99 5.17
CA GLY A 120 6.57 -18.33 3.73
C GLY A 120 7.84 -18.17 2.92
N SER A 121 8.95 -17.75 3.51
CA SER A 121 10.27 -17.83 2.87
C SER A 121 10.70 -19.29 2.72
N ARG A 122 11.25 -19.66 1.53
CA ARG A 122 11.80 -21.00 1.29
C ARG A 122 12.96 -21.36 2.21
N ALA A 123 13.61 -20.38 2.79
CA ALA A 123 14.65 -20.54 3.81
C ALA A 123 14.05 -20.23 5.17
N ALA A 124 13.62 -21.24 5.90
CA ALA A 124 13.23 -21.09 7.30
C ALA A 124 14.40 -20.46 8.08
N GLY A 125 14.16 -19.30 8.69
CA GLY A 125 15.18 -18.59 9.48
C GLY A 125 15.87 -17.44 8.75
N THR A 126 15.40 -17.01 7.58
CA THR A 126 15.91 -15.79 6.95
C THR A 126 15.36 -14.58 7.69
N GLU A 127 16.22 -13.91 8.41
CA GLU A 127 15.91 -12.65 9.09
C GLU A 127 16.05 -11.49 8.10
N ALA A 128 15.04 -10.64 7.98
CA ALA A 128 15.10 -9.48 7.11
C ALA A 128 14.35 -8.30 7.72
N ALA A 129 14.91 -7.10 7.57
CA ALA A 129 14.16 -5.88 7.80
C ALA A 129 13.12 -5.67 6.71
N VAL A 130 11.96 -5.19 7.08
CA VAL A 130 10.90 -4.80 6.15
C VAL A 130 10.78 -3.28 6.13
N GLU A 131 10.88 -2.70 4.95
CA GLU A 131 10.74 -1.26 4.76
C GLU A 131 9.30 -0.82 5.09
N LYS A 132 9.14 0.43 5.54
CA LYS A 132 7.82 1.03 5.69
C LYS A 132 7.11 1.18 4.34
N GLY A 133 5.79 1.22 4.39
CA GLY A 133 4.96 1.40 3.19
C GLY A 133 4.50 0.10 2.55
N TYR A 134 4.66 -1.04 3.22
CA TYR A 134 4.16 -2.34 2.81
C TYR A 134 3.38 -3.00 3.94
N LEU A 135 2.24 -3.60 3.65
CA LEU A 135 1.46 -4.32 4.65
C LEU A 135 2.27 -5.47 5.23
N LEU A 136 2.45 -5.42 6.53
CA LEU A 136 3.18 -6.36 7.33
C LEU A 136 2.25 -7.01 8.33
N GLU A 137 2.24 -8.32 8.36
CA GLU A 137 1.56 -9.14 9.36
C GLU A 137 2.59 -9.79 10.27
N ARG A 138 2.42 -9.64 11.57
CA ARG A 138 3.18 -10.35 12.60
C ARG A 138 2.27 -11.33 13.30
N TYR A 139 2.70 -12.55 13.41
CA TYR A 139 1.92 -13.64 13.99
C TYR A 139 2.66 -14.22 15.19
N TYR A 140 1.95 -14.36 16.30
CA TYR A 140 2.46 -14.90 17.56
C TYR A 140 1.57 -16.04 18.03
N ASP A 141 2.19 -17.17 18.37
CA ASP A 141 1.50 -18.32 18.89
C ASP A 141 1.20 -18.13 20.39
N ASN A 142 -0.07 -18.25 20.78
CA ASN A 142 -0.53 -18.14 22.17
C ASN A 142 0.07 -19.20 23.07
N SER A 143 0.44 -20.39 22.56
CA SER A 143 1.03 -21.47 23.35
C SER A 143 2.34 -21.07 24.02
N THR A 144 3.02 -20.08 23.47
CA THR A 144 4.32 -19.60 23.99
C THR A 144 4.25 -18.24 24.66
N GLY A 145 3.16 -17.50 24.51
CA GLY A 145 2.93 -16.19 25.13
C GLY A 145 3.98 -15.13 24.78
N VAL A 146 4.66 -15.26 23.62
CA VAL A 146 5.81 -14.42 23.26
C VAL A 146 5.43 -13.47 22.15
N PHE A 147 5.50 -12.18 22.43
CA PHE A 147 5.40 -11.13 21.42
C PHE A 147 6.71 -10.95 20.63
N TYR A 148 7.85 -11.00 21.33
CA TYR A 148 9.17 -10.92 20.73
C TYR A 148 10.07 -12.01 21.26
N SER A 149 10.73 -12.73 20.37
CA SER A 149 11.94 -13.49 20.72
C SER A 149 13.16 -12.58 20.52
N LYS A 150 14.26 -12.89 21.18
CA LYS A 150 15.55 -12.26 20.89
C LYS A 150 16.29 -13.11 19.86
N ASN A 151 16.91 -12.45 18.87
CA ASN A 151 17.85 -13.11 17.96
C ASN A 151 19.16 -13.48 18.68
N ALA A 152 20.10 -14.10 17.96
CA ALA A 152 21.42 -14.48 18.49
C ALA A 152 22.21 -13.30 19.08
N ASP A 153 21.97 -12.08 18.61
CA ASP A 153 22.61 -10.85 19.08
C ASP A 153 21.90 -10.22 20.28
N GLY A 154 20.84 -10.85 20.78
CA GLY A 154 20.06 -10.35 21.90
C GLY A 154 19.08 -9.21 21.54
N LYS A 155 18.91 -8.88 20.26
CA LYS A 155 17.94 -7.89 19.80
C LYS A 155 16.54 -8.50 19.73
N PRO A 156 15.48 -7.74 20.09
CA PRO A 156 14.12 -8.19 19.91
C PRO A 156 13.82 -8.52 18.44
N CYS A 157 13.14 -9.62 18.18
CA CYS A 157 12.68 -9.96 16.83
C CYS A 157 11.26 -10.52 16.88
N ALA A 158 10.47 -10.25 15.85
CA ALA A 158 9.15 -10.87 15.69
C ALA A 158 9.33 -12.36 15.46
N ARG A 159 8.50 -13.19 16.11
CA ARG A 159 8.57 -14.64 15.96
C ARG A 159 8.21 -15.11 14.57
N ALA A 160 7.22 -14.44 13.98
CA ALA A 160 6.81 -14.63 12.61
C ALA A 160 6.43 -13.28 12.02
N LEU A 161 6.91 -13.05 10.80
CA LEU A 161 6.69 -11.84 10.05
C LEU A 161 6.34 -12.23 8.61
N ALA A 162 5.27 -11.69 8.09
CA ALA A 162 4.91 -11.85 6.70
C ALA A 162 4.64 -10.49 6.06
N GLN A 163 5.31 -10.22 4.96
CA GLN A 163 4.88 -9.17 4.05
C GLN A 163 3.79 -9.78 3.18
N THR A 164 2.56 -9.28 3.31
CA THR A 164 1.38 -9.89 2.70
C THR A 164 1.44 -9.87 1.18
N TYR A 165 1.94 -8.78 0.60
CA TYR A 165 2.05 -8.59 -0.84
C TYR A 165 3.50 -8.33 -1.24
N ALA A 166 3.91 -8.88 -2.39
CA ALA A 166 5.22 -8.56 -2.97
C ALA A 166 5.31 -7.07 -3.35
N LYS A 167 6.52 -6.49 -3.34
CA LYS A 167 6.75 -5.08 -3.71
C LYS A 167 6.16 -4.69 -5.07
N GLY A 168 6.12 -5.63 -6.03
CA GLY A 168 5.53 -5.41 -7.36
C GLY A 168 4.03 -5.12 -7.35
N PHE A 169 3.28 -5.60 -6.34
CA PHE A 169 1.87 -5.30 -6.15
C PHE A 169 1.63 -3.79 -5.99
N TYR A 170 2.50 -3.11 -5.28
CA TYR A 170 2.37 -1.68 -5.00
C TYR A 170 2.74 -0.77 -6.18
N MET A 171 3.22 -1.31 -7.30
CA MET A 171 3.55 -0.55 -8.53
C MET A 171 4.46 0.67 -8.30
N GLY A 172 5.35 0.60 -7.29
CA GLY A 172 6.23 1.70 -6.90
C GLY A 172 5.65 2.67 -5.88
N LEU A 173 4.39 2.51 -5.50
CA LEU A 173 3.72 3.28 -4.45
C LEU A 173 4.01 2.69 -3.06
N ARG A 174 3.59 3.42 -2.01
CA ARG A 174 3.69 3.02 -0.61
C ARG A 174 2.33 3.14 0.05
N ALA A 175 2.04 2.29 1.03
CA ALA A 175 0.81 2.33 1.79
C ALA A 175 1.07 2.71 3.25
N GLY A 176 0.28 3.60 3.81
CA GLY A 176 0.17 3.85 5.23
C GLY A 176 -1.13 3.30 5.76
N LEU A 177 -1.11 2.80 6.99
CA LEU A 177 -2.28 2.32 7.69
C LEU A 177 -2.54 3.19 8.91
N TYR A 178 -3.80 3.43 9.20
CA TYR A 178 -4.24 4.07 10.43
C TYR A 178 -5.52 3.41 10.91
N PHE A 179 -5.62 3.16 12.21
CA PHE A 179 -6.73 2.48 12.83
C PHE A 179 -7.33 3.33 13.94
N GLU A 180 -8.64 3.32 14.04
CA GLU A 180 -9.40 3.92 15.14
C GLU A 180 -10.39 2.90 15.67
N LEU A 181 -10.34 2.63 16.97
CA LEU A 181 -11.25 1.74 17.66
C LEU A 181 -12.38 2.57 18.28
N ASP A 182 -13.62 2.13 18.07
CA ASP A 182 -14.74 2.69 18.79
C ASP A 182 -14.66 2.30 20.27
N GLU A 183 -15.10 3.21 21.15
CA GLU A 183 -15.13 2.97 22.61
C GLU A 183 -15.96 1.74 23.00
N SER A 184 -16.96 1.38 22.20
CA SER A 184 -17.74 0.16 22.39
C SER A 184 -16.99 -1.14 22.14
N GLY A 185 -15.85 -1.08 21.44
CA GLY A 185 -15.08 -2.25 21.02
C GLY A 185 -15.74 -3.10 19.94
N ARG A 186 -16.74 -2.54 19.24
CA ARG A 186 -17.51 -3.25 18.19
C ARG A 186 -17.05 -2.95 16.79
N THR A 187 -16.50 -1.76 16.59
CA THR A 187 -16.11 -1.29 15.27
C THR A 187 -14.67 -0.80 15.26
N VAL A 188 -14.02 -1.04 14.13
CA VAL A 188 -12.68 -0.54 13.81
C VAL A 188 -12.76 0.23 12.51
N THR A 189 -12.36 1.48 12.52
CA THR A 189 -12.15 2.23 11.29
C THR A 189 -10.71 2.03 10.85
N ALA A 190 -10.52 1.39 9.71
CA ALA A 190 -9.23 1.24 9.07
C ALA A 190 -9.10 2.23 7.92
N THR A 191 -8.08 3.06 7.92
CA THR A 191 -7.76 4.01 6.87
C THR A 191 -6.47 3.59 6.17
N VAL A 192 -6.52 3.50 4.86
CA VAL A 192 -5.35 3.28 4.00
C VAL A 192 -5.06 4.56 3.24
N THR A 193 -3.82 5.01 3.29
CA THR A 193 -3.34 6.14 2.49
C THR A 193 -2.20 5.67 1.60
N ILE A 194 -2.33 5.92 0.30
CA ILE A 194 -1.32 5.55 -0.70
C ILE A 194 -0.45 6.76 -1.02
N PHE A 195 0.85 6.57 -0.96
CA PHE A 195 1.87 7.60 -1.17
C PHE A 195 2.72 7.29 -2.38
N ARG A 196 3.21 8.34 -3.04
CA ARG A 196 4.10 8.22 -4.19
C ARG A 196 5.55 8.01 -3.78
N ASP A 197 5.95 8.57 -2.66
CA ASP A 197 7.32 8.62 -2.18
C ASP A 197 7.58 7.62 -1.04
N ALA A 198 8.83 7.25 -0.86
CA ALA A 198 9.26 6.34 0.20
C ALA A 198 9.17 6.97 1.61
N ASP A 199 9.22 8.30 1.68
CA ASP A 199 9.09 9.04 2.94
C ASP A 199 7.65 9.18 3.41
N MET A 200 6.67 8.83 2.52
CA MET A 200 5.23 8.85 2.79
C MET A 200 4.71 10.26 3.10
N THR A 201 5.13 11.23 2.30
CA THR A 201 4.74 12.65 2.41
C THR A 201 3.83 13.11 1.28
N ASP A 202 3.90 12.49 0.09
CA ASP A 202 3.09 12.80 -1.09
C ASP A 202 1.95 11.79 -1.24
N ALA A 203 0.83 12.07 -0.58
CA ALA A 203 -0.37 11.24 -0.64
C ALA A 203 -1.07 11.37 -2.01
N VAL A 204 -1.32 10.23 -2.64
CA VAL A 204 -2.02 10.12 -3.93
C VAL A 204 -3.50 9.82 -3.74
N PHE A 205 -3.82 8.93 -2.79
CA PHE A 205 -5.17 8.43 -2.53
C PHE A 205 -5.31 8.05 -1.06
N SER A 206 -6.51 8.19 -0.52
CA SER A 206 -6.84 7.72 0.83
C SER A 206 -8.28 7.26 0.87
N ASP A 207 -8.50 6.10 1.50
CA ASP A 207 -9.83 5.56 1.74
C ASP A 207 -9.92 4.92 3.12
N SER A 208 -11.16 4.77 3.62
CA SER A 208 -11.42 4.26 4.97
C SER A 208 -12.57 3.27 4.95
N LEU A 209 -12.40 2.18 5.69
CA LEU A 209 -13.40 1.13 5.84
C LEU A 209 -13.80 0.98 7.30
N LEU A 210 -15.10 0.97 7.57
CA LEU A 210 -15.63 0.59 8.88
C LEU A 210 -15.77 -0.93 8.94
N ILE A 211 -15.11 -1.54 9.90
CA ILE A 211 -15.08 -2.99 10.11
C ILE A 211 -15.90 -3.31 11.36
N ASP A 212 -16.99 -4.05 11.19
CA ASP A 212 -17.77 -4.57 12.30
C ASP A 212 -17.13 -5.86 12.82
N LEU A 213 -16.78 -5.87 14.10
CA LEU A 213 -16.24 -7.05 14.76
C LEU A 213 -17.36 -8.06 15.03
N ARG A 214 -17.08 -9.33 14.78
CA ARG A 214 -18.07 -10.42 14.97
C ARG A 214 -18.44 -10.66 16.43
N TYR A 215 -17.57 -10.22 17.34
CA TYR A 215 -17.72 -10.42 18.78
C TYR A 215 -17.54 -9.09 19.51
N ASP A 216 -18.21 -8.97 20.66
CA ASP A 216 -17.97 -7.87 21.59
C ASP A 216 -16.66 -8.15 22.32
N ILE A 217 -15.58 -7.56 21.86
CA ILE A 217 -14.26 -7.79 22.42
C ILE A 217 -13.76 -6.55 23.19
N PRO A 218 -13.02 -6.73 24.30
CA PRO A 218 -12.52 -5.61 25.07
C PRO A 218 -11.43 -4.85 24.31
N VAL A 219 -11.56 -3.52 24.26
CA VAL A 219 -10.48 -2.63 23.85
C VAL A 219 -9.48 -2.52 24.99
N LYS A 220 -8.28 -3.03 24.80
CA LYS A 220 -7.20 -2.98 25.81
C LYS A 220 -6.34 -1.74 25.62
N THR A 221 -6.83 -0.61 26.11
CA THR A 221 -6.02 0.60 26.22
C THR A 221 -5.23 0.62 27.54
N GLY A 222 -4.10 1.32 27.56
CA GLY A 222 -3.29 1.47 28.79
C GLY A 222 -2.44 0.25 29.19
N VAL A 223 -2.44 -0.82 28.38
CA VAL A 223 -1.65 -2.03 28.62
C VAL A 223 -0.39 -1.99 27.73
N THR A 224 0.76 -1.99 28.36
CA THR A 224 2.03 -2.08 27.64
C THR A 224 2.16 -3.44 26.94
N ALA A 225 2.73 -3.45 25.74
CA ALA A 225 3.02 -4.68 25.01
C ALA A 225 3.90 -5.59 25.88
N GLN A 226 3.47 -6.84 26.05
CA GLN A 226 4.21 -7.75 26.93
C GLN A 226 5.55 -8.14 26.30
N LYS A 227 6.61 -7.72 26.97
CA LYS A 227 7.96 -8.21 26.73
C LYS A 227 8.12 -9.55 27.43
N ARG A 228 8.35 -10.63 26.72
CA ARG A 228 8.62 -11.89 27.41
C ARG A 228 9.94 -11.80 28.17
N PRO A 229 9.97 -12.20 29.46
CA PRO A 229 11.23 -12.46 30.16
C PRO A 229 12.02 -13.50 29.35
N ALA A 230 13.29 -13.24 29.13
CA ALA A 230 14.21 -14.25 28.59
C ALA A 230 14.13 -15.49 29.51
N ALA A 231 13.78 -16.64 28.92
CA ALA A 231 13.90 -17.90 29.61
C ALA A 231 15.36 -18.25 29.80
#